data_69f6e96a6cb49c910a5696abc6a2e88e
#
_entry.id   69f6e96a6cb49c910a5696abc6a2e88e
#
_cell.length_a   1.000
_cell.length_b   1.000
_cell.length_c   1.000
_cell.angle_alpha   90.00
_cell.angle_beta   90.00
_cell.angle_gamma   90.00
#
_symmetry.space_group_name_H-M   'P 1'
#
loop_
_entity.id
_entity.type
_entity.pdbx_description
1 polymer ?
#
loop_
_entity_poly.entity_id
_entity_poly.type
_entity_poly.pdbx_seq_one_letter_code
_entity_poly.pdbx_strand_id
1 'polypeptide(L)'
;MKKITELARNNDKAKEMITELYNNGISYFTEWVKDNMLGQVTFVINGIMGIFGTAVNCLVAFIVAIYVLLSKDTFKRQTKKLVSAFLSERHIQVLSSILKESDKIFGGFISGKIIDSLIIGAICFVCCLILRMPYVALVSVMVGVTNVIPFFGPYIGAIPSTILIMLDSPSKGVIFLLFIIILQQVDGNIIGPKILGESTGLSPFWVVFAIFLGNGLFGVVGLFIGVPTWGVVYYLIKRYVNYRVRKKE
;
A
#
# COMPACT_ATOMS: atom_id res chain seq x y z
N MET A 1 32.58 -0.96 -42.89
CA MET A 1 33.69 -1.79 -42.43
C MET A 1 34.74 -2.09 -43.49
N LYS A 2 34.42 -2.62 -44.69
CA LYS A 2 35.43 -2.97 -45.73
C LYS A 2 36.36 -1.83 -46.15
N LYS A 3 35.92 -0.57 -46.27
CA LYS A 3 36.76 0.58 -46.67
C LYS A 3 37.75 1.02 -45.58
N ILE A 4 37.44 0.83 -44.30
CA ILE A 4 38.33 1.19 -43.19
C ILE A 4 39.45 0.14 -43.04
N THR A 5 39.14 -1.12 -43.32
CA THR A 5 40.10 -2.22 -43.29
C THR A 5 41.11 -2.16 -44.46
N GLU A 6 40.74 -1.61 -45.62
CA GLU A 6 41.64 -1.41 -46.76
C GLU A 6 42.61 -0.22 -46.56
N LEU A 7 42.16 0.86 -45.90
CA LEU A 7 43.02 2.01 -45.56
C LEU A 7 44.06 1.69 -44.47
N ALA A 8 43.72 0.76 -43.57
CA ALA A 8 44.63 0.32 -42.49
C ALA A 8 45.67 -0.72 -42.93
N ARG A 9 45.54 -1.27 -44.14
CA ARG A 9 46.41 -2.36 -44.62
C ARG A 9 47.85 -1.97 -44.92
N ASN A 10 48.15 -0.65 -45.06
CA ASN A 10 49.45 -0.12 -45.41
C ASN A 10 50.12 0.74 -44.32
N ASN A 11 49.58 0.82 -43.15
CA ASN A 11 50.12 1.63 -42.07
C ASN A 11 50.05 0.92 -40.72
N ASP A 12 51.13 0.36 -40.22
CA ASP A 12 51.19 -0.42 -38.98
C ASP A 12 50.73 0.38 -37.78
N LYS A 13 50.96 1.69 -37.72
CA LYS A 13 50.44 2.58 -36.69
C LYS A 13 48.90 2.68 -36.70
N ALA A 14 48.28 2.65 -37.89
CA ALA A 14 46.81 2.68 -38.00
C ALA A 14 46.19 1.36 -37.52
N LYS A 15 46.86 0.22 -37.74
CA LYS A 15 46.41 -1.08 -37.19
C LYS A 15 46.51 -1.12 -35.68
N GLU A 16 47.59 -0.65 -35.11
CA GLU A 16 47.77 -0.57 -33.65
C GLU A 16 46.69 0.31 -33.03
N MET A 17 46.45 1.50 -33.54
CA MET A 17 45.39 2.40 -33.05
C MET A 17 43.99 1.81 -33.17
N ILE A 18 43.65 1.12 -34.26
CA ILE A 18 42.35 0.46 -34.42
C ILE A 18 42.22 -0.70 -33.46
N THR A 19 43.27 -1.46 -33.22
CA THR A 19 43.26 -2.60 -32.26
C THR A 19 43.14 -2.08 -30.83
N GLU A 20 43.80 -1.00 -30.50
CA GLU A 20 43.74 -0.35 -29.20
C GLU A 20 42.33 0.24 -28.90
N LEU A 21 41.76 0.96 -29.89
CA LEU A 21 40.37 1.47 -29.81
C LEU A 21 39.35 0.34 -29.71
N TYR A 22 39.56 -0.78 -30.43
CA TYR A 22 38.66 -1.94 -30.36
C TYR A 22 38.75 -2.64 -28.98
N ASN A 23 39.96 -2.87 -28.50
CA ASN A 23 40.17 -3.52 -27.19
C ASN A 23 39.68 -2.63 -26.03
N ASN A 24 39.95 -1.33 -26.07
CA ASN A 24 39.44 -0.38 -25.09
C ASN A 24 37.90 -0.28 -25.17
N GLY A 25 37.32 -0.25 -26.36
CA GLY A 25 35.87 -0.24 -26.54
C GLY A 25 35.19 -1.50 -25.99
N ILE A 26 35.80 -2.68 -26.19
CA ILE A 26 35.28 -3.95 -25.62
C ILE A 26 35.46 -4.00 -24.11
N SER A 27 36.59 -3.53 -23.59
CA SER A 27 36.79 -3.54 -22.11
C SER A 27 35.82 -2.57 -21.45
N TYR A 28 35.62 -1.36 -21.92
CA TYR A 28 34.60 -0.42 -21.43
C TYR A 28 33.19 -1.00 -21.50
N PHE A 29 32.83 -1.65 -22.62
CA PHE A 29 31.52 -2.28 -22.77
C PHE A 29 31.33 -3.46 -21.82
N THR A 30 32.35 -4.31 -21.64
CA THR A 30 32.29 -5.44 -20.71
C THR A 30 32.24 -5.00 -19.24
N GLU A 31 32.97 -3.97 -18.86
CA GLU A 31 32.88 -3.37 -17.53
C GLU A 31 31.52 -2.72 -17.30
N TRP A 32 31.03 -1.93 -18.25
CA TRP A 32 29.69 -1.34 -18.17
C TRP A 32 28.60 -2.39 -18.04
N VAL A 33 28.67 -3.49 -18.82
CA VAL A 33 27.73 -4.62 -18.72
C VAL A 33 27.85 -5.31 -17.36
N LYS A 34 29.04 -5.57 -16.85
CA LYS A 34 29.23 -6.16 -15.52
C LYS A 34 28.64 -5.29 -14.41
N ASP A 35 28.95 -4.01 -14.41
CA ASP A 35 28.52 -3.09 -13.36
C ASP A 35 26.99 -2.86 -13.37
N ASN A 36 26.40 -2.74 -14.56
CA ASN A 36 24.98 -2.48 -14.68
C ASN A 36 24.12 -3.76 -14.64
N MET A 37 24.57 -4.88 -15.22
CA MET A 37 23.74 -6.10 -15.23
C MET A 37 23.83 -6.90 -13.95
N LEU A 38 25.01 -6.98 -13.29
CA LEU A 38 25.11 -7.70 -12.00
C LEU A 38 24.30 -7.01 -10.90
N GLY A 39 24.30 -5.67 -10.88
CA GLY A 39 23.45 -4.89 -9.97
C GLY A 39 21.95 -5.13 -10.19
N GLN A 40 21.51 -5.17 -11.46
CA GLN A 40 20.13 -5.42 -11.82
C GLN A 40 19.70 -6.87 -11.53
N VAL A 41 20.55 -7.86 -11.80
CA VAL A 41 20.29 -9.27 -11.48
C VAL A 41 20.17 -9.47 -9.96
N THR A 42 21.06 -8.85 -9.19
CA THR A 42 21.00 -8.89 -7.72
C THR A 42 19.73 -8.21 -7.19
N PHE A 43 19.33 -7.09 -7.78
CA PHE A 43 18.08 -6.40 -7.45
C PHE A 43 16.84 -7.26 -7.74
N VAL A 44 16.81 -7.93 -8.90
CA VAL A 44 15.71 -8.84 -9.27
C VAL A 44 15.66 -10.06 -8.35
N ILE A 45 16.81 -10.69 -8.06
CA ILE A 45 16.87 -11.85 -7.14
C ILE A 45 16.43 -11.44 -5.74
N ASN A 46 16.92 -10.32 -5.21
CA ASN A 46 16.50 -9.82 -3.90
C ASN A 46 15.03 -9.43 -3.87
N GLY A 47 14.51 -8.87 -4.98
CA GLY A 47 13.10 -8.58 -5.14
C GLY A 47 12.24 -9.85 -5.10
N ILE A 48 12.60 -10.89 -5.85
CA ILE A 48 11.90 -12.18 -5.85
C ILE A 48 11.97 -12.85 -4.49
N MET A 49 13.14 -12.89 -3.84
CA MET A 49 13.31 -13.45 -2.50
C MET A 49 12.51 -12.66 -1.45
N GLY A 50 12.45 -11.33 -1.58
CA GLY A 50 11.61 -10.47 -0.74
C GLY A 50 10.12 -10.75 -0.90
N ILE A 51 9.64 -10.92 -2.13
CA ILE A 51 8.25 -11.30 -2.42
C ILE A 51 7.94 -12.68 -1.84
N PHE A 52 8.82 -13.65 -2.03
CA PHE A 52 8.64 -15.00 -1.51
C PHE A 52 8.63 -15.01 0.03
N GLY A 53 9.56 -14.32 0.68
CA GLY A 53 9.58 -14.15 2.15
C GLY A 53 8.29 -13.48 2.66
N THR A 54 7.83 -12.45 1.98
CA THR A 54 6.56 -11.78 2.32
C THR A 54 5.37 -12.72 2.16
N ALA A 55 5.32 -13.53 1.09
CA ALA A 55 4.24 -14.50 0.87
C ALA A 55 4.20 -15.57 1.97
N VAL A 56 5.37 -16.09 2.39
CA VAL A 56 5.46 -17.05 3.50
C VAL A 56 4.98 -16.41 4.81
N ASN A 57 5.42 -15.17 5.11
CA ASN A 57 4.98 -14.45 6.30
C ASN A 57 3.46 -14.21 6.30
N CYS A 58 2.88 -13.85 5.14
CA CYS A 58 1.43 -13.70 4.98
C CYS A 58 0.69 -15.03 5.22
N LEU A 59 1.23 -16.14 4.72
CA LEU A 59 0.64 -17.46 4.92
C LEU A 59 0.67 -17.88 6.39
N VAL A 60 1.79 -17.68 7.07
CA VAL A 60 1.90 -17.94 8.51
C VAL A 60 0.94 -17.06 9.30
N ALA A 61 0.89 -15.76 8.99
CA ALA A 61 -0.06 -14.83 9.63
C ALA A 61 -1.51 -15.25 9.41
N PHE A 62 -1.86 -15.73 8.21
CA PHE A 62 -3.20 -16.22 7.89
C PHE A 62 -3.55 -17.49 8.70
N ILE A 63 -2.62 -18.44 8.82
CA ILE A 63 -2.81 -19.64 9.65
C ILE A 63 -3.03 -19.23 11.12
N VAL A 64 -2.18 -18.34 11.65
CA VAL A 64 -2.31 -17.85 13.02
C VAL A 64 -3.66 -17.14 13.23
N ALA A 65 -4.10 -16.32 12.27
CA ALA A 65 -5.40 -15.66 12.33
C ALA A 65 -6.55 -16.65 12.39
N ILE A 66 -6.50 -17.73 11.59
CA ILE A 66 -7.51 -18.81 11.66
C ILE A 66 -7.52 -19.46 13.06
N TYR A 67 -6.36 -19.79 13.61
CA TYR A 67 -6.27 -20.37 14.96
C TYR A 67 -6.84 -19.46 16.04
N VAL A 68 -6.54 -18.16 15.98
CA VAL A 68 -7.07 -17.16 16.91
C VAL A 68 -8.59 -17.06 16.77
N LEU A 69 -9.12 -17.05 15.54
CA LEU A 69 -10.56 -17.00 15.29
C LEU A 69 -11.29 -18.25 15.77
N LEU A 70 -10.74 -19.44 15.55
CA LEU A 70 -11.31 -20.70 16.04
C LEU A 70 -11.28 -20.77 17.57
N SER A 71 -10.29 -20.18 18.20
CA SER A 71 -10.09 -20.19 19.65
C SER A 71 -10.67 -18.95 20.36
N LYS A 72 -11.36 -18.06 19.64
CA LYS A 72 -11.84 -16.75 20.16
C LYS A 72 -12.60 -16.84 21.47
N ASP A 73 -13.50 -17.82 21.62
CA ASP A 73 -14.32 -17.97 22.81
C ASP A 73 -13.51 -18.46 24.02
N THR A 74 -12.51 -19.28 23.78
CA THR A 74 -11.56 -19.72 24.81
C THR A 74 -10.72 -18.54 25.30
N PHE A 75 -10.13 -17.77 24.38
CA PHE A 75 -9.37 -16.56 24.70
C PHE A 75 -10.23 -15.54 25.45
N LYS A 76 -11.45 -15.28 24.99
CA LYS A 76 -12.39 -14.36 25.64
C LYS A 76 -12.71 -14.80 27.08
N ARG A 77 -12.96 -16.09 27.31
CA ARG A 77 -13.21 -16.64 28.62
C ARG A 77 -11.99 -16.53 29.54
N GLN A 78 -10.81 -16.88 29.07
CA GLN A 78 -9.55 -16.78 29.81
C GLN A 78 -9.23 -15.34 30.18
N THR A 79 -9.30 -14.42 29.21
CA THR A 79 -9.07 -12.98 29.43
C THR A 79 -10.09 -12.40 30.42
N LYS A 80 -11.38 -12.76 30.31
CA LYS A 80 -12.39 -12.31 31.26
C LYS A 80 -12.07 -12.81 32.67
N LYS A 81 -11.67 -14.09 32.83
CA LYS A 81 -11.29 -14.66 34.12
C LYS A 81 -10.06 -13.97 34.72
N LEU A 82 -9.04 -13.71 33.88
CA LEU A 82 -7.85 -13.01 34.31
C LEU A 82 -8.17 -11.57 34.76
N VAL A 83 -8.91 -10.82 33.93
CA VAL A 83 -9.31 -9.44 34.24
C VAL A 83 -10.15 -9.36 35.51
N SER A 84 -11.07 -10.31 35.72
CA SER A 84 -11.89 -10.34 36.92
C SER A 84 -11.12 -10.68 38.20
N ALA A 85 -9.94 -11.27 38.09
CA ALA A 85 -9.08 -11.55 39.24
C ALA A 85 -8.32 -10.30 39.74
N PHE A 86 -8.05 -9.33 38.85
CA PHE A 86 -7.26 -8.14 39.19
C PHE A 86 -8.03 -6.83 39.24
N LEU A 87 -9.22 -6.76 38.62
CA LEU A 87 -10.00 -5.53 38.47
C LEU A 87 -11.35 -5.65 39.18
N SER A 88 -11.78 -4.56 39.83
CA SER A 88 -13.14 -4.46 40.37
C SER A 88 -14.19 -4.42 39.27
N GLU A 89 -15.42 -4.79 39.58
CA GLU A 89 -16.54 -4.82 38.61
C GLU A 89 -16.75 -3.51 37.87
N ARG A 90 -16.57 -2.37 38.55
CA ARG A 90 -16.66 -1.04 37.93
C ARG A 90 -15.61 -0.85 36.81
N HIS A 91 -14.36 -1.27 37.04
CA HIS A 91 -13.29 -1.18 36.04
C HIS A 91 -13.53 -2.15 34.88
N ILE A 92 -14.09 -3.33 35.16
CA ILE A 92 -14.46 -4.31 34.12
C ILE A 92 -15.53 -3.75 33.20
N GLN A 93 -16.56 -3.09 33.75
CA GLN A 93 -17.60 -2.43 32.92
C GLN A 93 -17.03 -1.33 32.05
N VAL A 94 -16.15 -0.48 32.58
CA VAL A 94 -15.48 0.57 31.83
C VAL A 94 -14.63 -0.02 30.71
N LEU A 95 -13.80 -1.02 31.02
CA LEU A 95 -12.96 -1.71 30.04
C LEU A 95 -13.80 -2.37 28.93
N SER A 96 -14.88 -3.07 29.30
CA SER A 96 -15.80 -3.69 28.35
C SER A 96 -16.43 -2.66 27.40
N SER A 97 -16.79 -1.48 27.89
CA SER A 97 -17.34 -0.42 27.03
C SER A 97 -16.29 0.16 26.08
N ILE A 98 -15.04 0.29 26.53
CA ILE A 98 -13.93 0.74 25.68
C ILE A 98 -13.65 -0.30 24.59
N LEU A 99 -13.57 -1.58 24.94
CA LEU A 99 -13.31 -2.65 23.97
C LEU A 99 -14.42 -2.75 22.92
N LYS A 100 -15.69 -2.60 23.32
CA LYS A 100 -16.83 -2.58 22.37
C LYS A 100 -16.74 -1.42 21.39
N GLU A 101 -16.39 -0.23 21.86
CA GLU A 101 -16.25 0.93 20.97
C GLU A 101 -15.02 0.81 20.07
N SER A 102 -13.91 0.27 20.60
CA SER A 102 -12.73 -0.05 19.79
C SER A 102 -13.04 -1.04 18.67
N ASP A 103 -13.77 -2.12 18.99
CA ASP A 103 -14.22 -3.12 18.00
C ASP A 103 -15.10 -2.48 16.92
N LYS A 104 -16.01 -1.58 17.31
CA LYS A 104 -16.84 -0.83 16.36
C LYS A 104 -16.03 0.08 15.45
N ILE A 105 -15.05 0.83 16.01
CA ILE A 105 -14.19 1.73 15.25
C ILE A 105 -13.30 0.93 14.27
N PHE A 106 -12.61 -0.10 14.75
CA PHE A 106 -11.76 -0.94 13.91
C PHE A 106 -12.56 -1.71 12.86
N GLY A 107 -13.62 -2.40 13.30
CA GLY A 107 -14.45 -3.20 12.40
C GLY A 107 -15.13 -2.34 11.33
N GLY A 108 -15.70 -1.20 11.71
CA GLY A 108 -16.32 -0.26 10.79
C GLY A 108 -15.33 0.33 9.78
N PHE A 109 -14.13 0.70 10.22
CA PHE A 109 -13.09 1.23 9.34
C PHE A 109 -12.54 0.17 8.39
N ILE A 110 -12.14 -1.00 8.89
CA ILE A 110 -11.53 -2.05 8.08
C ILE A 110 -12.52 -2.61 7.05
N SER A 111 -13.72 -2.98 7.50
CA SER A 111 -14.76 -3.48 6.58
C SER A 111 -15.20 -2.42 5.58
N GLY A 112 -15.35 -1.18 6.02
CA GLY A 112 -15.67 -0.07 5.15
C GLY A 112 -14.60 0.13 4.06
N LYS A 113 -13.31 0.12 4.43
CA LYS A 113 -12.21 0.28 3.46
C LYS A 113 -12.09 -0.90 2.48
N ILE A 114 -12.34 -2.11 2.92
CA ILE A 114 -12.36 -3.28 2.02
C ILE A 114 -13.51 -3.15 1.00
N ILE A 115 -14.72 -2.82 1.47
CA ILE A 115 -15.88 -2.65 0.59
C ILE A 115 -15.67 -1.50 -0.40
N ASP A 116 -15.18 -0.35 0.08
CA ASP A 116 -14.81 0.81 -0.71
C ASP A 116 -13.83 0.45 -1.83
N SER A 117 -12.75 -0.23 -1.48
CA SER A 117 -11.71 -0.68 -2.42
C SER A 117 -12.23 -1.66 -3.46
N LEU A 118 -13.11 -2.57 -3.08
CA LEU A 118 -13.76 -3.50 -4.02
C LEU A 118 -14.66 -2.75 -5.01
N ILE A 119 -15.42 -1.76 -4.54
CA ILE A 119 -16.30 -0.94 -5.40
C ILE A 119 -15.46 -0.10 -6.36
N ILE A 120 -14.40 0.56 -5.88
CA ILE A 120 -13.50 1.35 -6.73
C ILE A 120 -12.81 0.48 -7.76
N GLY A 121 -12.31 -0.69 -7.37
CA GLY A 121 -11.72 -1.66 -8.29
C GLY A 121 -12.71 -2.13 -9.37
N ALA A 122 -13.96 -2.43 -8.98
CA ALA A 122 -15.01 -2.83 -9.90
C ALA A 122 -15.41 -1.69 -10.88
N ILE A 123 -15.57 -0.47 -10.40
CA ILE A 123 -15.84 0.71 -11.25
C ILE A 123 -14.67 0.93 -12.22
N CYS A 124 -13.45 0.88 -11.72
CA CYS A 124 -12.25 1.01 -12.55
C CYS A 124 -12.23 -0.07 -13.65
N PHE A 125 -12.53 -1.32 -13.31
CA PHE A 125 -12.59 -2.43 -14.28
C PHE A 125 -13.62 -2.18 -15.38
N VAL A 126 -14.84 -1.86 -15.01
CA VAL A 126 -15.93 -1.61 -15.97
C VAL A 126 -15.63 -0.41 -16.86
N CYS A 127 -15.18 0.71 -16.29
CA CYS A 127 -14.84 1.89 -17.06
C CYS A 127 -13.65 1.67 -18.00
N CYS A 128 -12.60 0.97 -17.55
CA CYS A 128 -11.47 0.62 -18.40
C CYS A 128 -11.86 -0.30 -19.56
N LEU A 129 -12.80 -1.24 -19.34
CA LEU A 129 -13.39 -2.04 -20.42
C LEU A 129 -14.11 -1.19 -21.46
N ILE A 130 -14.97 -0.28 -21.01
CA ILE A 130 -15.75 0.61 -21.88
C ILE A 130 -14.81 1.52 -22.69
N LEU A 131 -13.77 2.05 -22.05
CA LEU A 131 -12.76 2.91 -22.69
C LEU A 131 -11.73 2.10 -23.51
N ARG A 132 -11.86 0.78 -23.58
CA ARG A 132 -10.93 -0.12 -24.29
C ARG A 132 -9.48 0.11 -23.94
N MET A 133 -9.21 0.27 -22.63
CA MET A 133 -7.86 0.44 -22.11
C MET A 133 -7.05 -0.86 -22.23
N PRO A 134 -5.72 -0.80 -22.38
CA PRO A 134 -4.87 -1.98 -22.23
C PRO A 134 -4.79 -2.40 -20.75
N TYR A 135 -4.45 -3.66 -20.49
CA TYR A 135 -4.18 -4.20 -19.16
C TYR A 135 -5.32 -4.01 -18.14
N VAL A 136 -6.59 -4.02 -18.57
CA VAL A 136 -7.77 -3.70 -17.75
C VAL A 136 -7.76 -4.42 -16.40
N ALA A 137 -7.59 -5.73 -16.38
CA ALA A 137 -7.61 -6.51 -15.14
C ALA A 137 -6.48 -6.11 -14.19
N LEU A 138 -5.25 -5.98 -14.69
CA LEU A 138 -4.09 -5.61 -13.90
C LEU A 138 -4.25 -4.23 -13.27
N VAL A 139 -4.60 -3.24 -14.09
CA VAL A 139 -4.79 -1.85 -13.66
C VAL A 139 -5.90 -1.73 -12.62
N SER A 140 -7.03 -2.39 -12.84
CA SER A 140 -8.17 -2.31 -11.93
C SER A 140 -7.89 -3.01 -10.60
N VAL A 141 -7.18 -4.13 -10.61
CA VAL A 141 -6.72 -4.79 -9.38
C VAL A 141 -5.71 -3.92 -8.64
N MET A 142 -4.74 -3.31 -9.35
CA MET A 142 -3.78 -2.39 -8.73
C MET A 142 -4.49 -1.21 -8.06
N VAL A 143 -5.39 -0.53 -8.76
CA VAL A 143 -6.16 0.61 -8.23
C VAL A 143 -7.02 0.16 -7.04
N GLY A 144 -7.75 -0.94 -7.17
CA GLY A 144 -8.62 -1.46 -6.10
C GLY A 144 -7.83 -1.86 -4.85
N VAL A 145 -6.78 -2.66 -4.99
CA VAL A 145 -5.97 -3.13 -3.85
C VAL A 145 -5.27 -1.98 -3.14
N THR A 146 -4.68 -1.07 -3.88
CA THR A 146 -3.99 0.08 -3.27
C THR A 146 -4.94 1.05 -2.59
N ASN A 147 -6.20 1.15 -3.04
CA ASN A 147 -7.22 2.03 -2.46
C ASN A 147 -7.55 1.67 -0.99
N VAL A 148 -7.19 0.48 -0.52
CA VAL A 148 -7.28 0.11 0.91
C VAL A 148 -6.49 1.07 1.79
N ILE A 149 -5.38 1.62 1.30
CA ILE A 149 -4.53 2.58 2.03
C ILE A 149 -5.15 3.98 1.90
N PRO A 150 -5.62 4.58 3.01
CA PRO A 150 -6.25 5.90 2.95
C PRO A 150 -5.29 6.97 2.42
N PHE A 151 -5.77 7.89 1.62
CA PHE A 151 -5.07 9.01 0.99
C PHE A 151 -3.98 8.60 -0.01
N PHE A 152 -3.08 7.71 0.34
CA PHE A 152 -1.95 7.33 -0.52
C PHE A 152 -2.30 6.24 -1.54
N GLY A 153 -3.27 5.37 -1.21
CA GLY A 153 -3.68 4.26 -2.06
C GLY A 153 -4.00 4.66 -3.50
N PRO A 154 -4.83 5.69 -3.71
CA PRO A 154 -5.15 6.19 -5.04
C PRO A 154 -3.92 6.53 -5.88
N TYR A 155 -2.93 7.20 -5.29
CA TYR A 155 -1.70 7.59 -6.01
C TYR A 155 -0.78 6.40 -6.28
N ILE A 156 -0.65 5.49 -5.30
CA ILE A 156 0.16 4.27 -5.43
C ILE A 156 -0.37 3.38 -6.56
N GLY A 157 -1.67 3.32 -6.75
CA GLY A 157 -2.29 2.56 -7.84
C GLY A 157 -2.31 3.31 -9.17
N ALA A 158 -2.68 4.59 -9.16
CA ALA A 158 -2.88 5.38 -10.37
C ALA A 158 -1.58 5.67 -11.12
N ILE A 159 -0.49 6.02 -10.42
CA ILE A 159 0.77 6.43 -11.05
C ILE A 159 1.36 5.29 -11.88
N PRO A 160 1.65 4.09 -11.34
CA PRO A 160 2.21 3.01 -12.14
C PRO A 160 1.24 2.49 -13.20
N SER A 161 -0.08 2.50 -12.93
CA SER A 161 -1.09 2.13 -13.92
C SER A 161 -1.10 3.10 -15.12
N THR A 162 -1.01 4.39 -14.86
CA THR A 162 -0.94 5.41 -15.92
C THR A 162 0.32 5.23 -16.76
N ILE A 163 1.48 5.02 -16.12
CA ILE A 163 2.75 4.80 -16.82
C ILE A 163 2.65 3.54 -17.69
N LEU A 164 2.12 2.45 -17.14
CA LEU A 164 1.95 1.19 -17.88
C LEU A 164 1.09 1.37 -19.14
N ILE A 165 -0.03 2.08 -19.03
CA ILE A 165 -0.90 2.37 -20.16
C ILE A 165 -0.22 3.34 -21.16
N MET A 166 0.53 4.34 -20.67
CA MET A 166 1.28 5.27 -21.52
C MET A 166 2.35 4.59 -22.37
N LEU A 167 3.00 3.56 -21.85
CA LEU A 167 4.00 2.78 -22.59
C LEU A 167 3.38 2.04 -23.78
N ASP A 168 2.12 1.62 -23.68
CA ASP A 168 1.39 0.98 -24.78
C ASP A 168 0.79 2.03 -25.73
N SER A 169 0.14 3.07 -25.19
CA SER A 169 -0.50 4.13 -25.93
C SER A 169 -0.53 5.44 -25.14
N PRO A 170 0.28 6.45 -25.50
CA PRO A 170 0.33 7.73 -24.78
C PRO A 170 -1.03 8.43 -24.69
N SER A 171 -1.84 8.39 -25.74
CA SER A 171 -3.18 9.00 -25.74
C SER A 171 -4.12 8.30 -24.74
N LYS A 172 -4.10 6.98 -24.68
CA LYS A 172 -4.88 6.23 -23.69
C LYS A 172 -4.40 6.47 -22.25
N GLY A 173 -3.10 6.63 -22.04
CA GLY A 173 -2.55 7.00 -20.74
C GLY A 173 -3.08 8.35 -20.24
N VAL A 174 -3.18 9.36 -21.11
CA VAL A 174 -3.79 10.65 -20.75
C VAL A 174 -5.28 10.51 -20.43
N ILE A 175 -6.03 9.74 -21.23
CA ILE A 175 -7.45 9.47 -20.96
C ILE A 175 -7.62 8.76 -19.61
N PHE A 176 -6.78 7.76 -19.33
CA PHE A 176 -6.81 7.05 -18.05
C PHE A 176 -6.48 7.98 -16.86
N LEU A 177 -5.51 8.86 -17.01
CA LEU A 177 -5.17 9.84 -15.97
C LEU A 177 -6.36 10.76 -15.64
N LEU A 178 -7.06 11.26 -16.66
CA LEU A 178 -8.28 12.06 -16.45
C LEU A 178 -9.39 11.23 -15.80
N PHE A 179 -9.61 10.01 -16.26
CA PHE A 179 -10.60 9.10 -15.68
C PHE A 179 -10.31 8.83 -14.21
N ILE A 180 -9.05 8.49 -13.85
CA ILE A 180 -8.71 8.14 -12.47
C ILE A 180 -8.85 9.34 -11.54
N ILE A 181 -8.55 10.57 -11.99
CA ILE A 181 -8.78 11.78 -11.22
C ILE A 181 -10.29 11.95 -10.93
N ILE A 182 -11.15 11.75 -11.93
CA ILE A 182 -12.59 11.82 -11.74
C ILE A 182 -13.06 10.74 -10.77
N LEU A 183 -12.58 9.50 -10.94
CA LEU A 183 -12.93 8.38 -10.06
C LEU A 183 -12.55 8.70 -8.61
N GLN A 184 -11.37 9.28 -8.36
CA GLN A 184 -10.94 9.66 -7.02
C GLN A 184 -11.78 10.80 -6.42
N GLN A 185 -12.29 11.73 -7.25
CA GLN A 185 -13.22 12.75 -6.77
C GLN A 185 -14.57 12.13 -6.37
N VAL A 186 -15.06 11.16 -7.13
CA VAL A 186 -16.28 10.42 -6.79
C VAL A 186 -16.07 9.58 -5.53
N ASP A 187 -14.93 8.93 -5.40
CA ASP A 187 -14.58 8.19 -4.18
C ASP A 187 -14.55 9.11 -2.95
N GLY A 188 -13.74 10.14 -2.98
CA GLY A 188 -13.53 11.03 -1.83
C GLY A 188 -14.77 11.81 -1.39
N ASN A 189 -15.69 12.16 -2.32
CA ASN A 189 -16.83 12.99 -2.01
C ASN A 189 -18.18 12.24 -1.92
N ILE A 190 -18.28 11.04 -2.48
CA ILE A 190 -19.55 10.31 -2.56
C ILE A 190 -19.43 8.90 -1.95
N ILE A 191 -18.51 8.07 -2.46
CA ILE A 191 -18.43 6.66 -2.11
C ILE A 191 -17.85 6.50 -0.70
N GLY A 192 -16.68 7.08 -0.47
CA GLY A 192 -15.99 7.02 0.82
C GLY A 192 -16.86 7.49 1.99
N PRO A 193 -17.47 8.70 1.95
CA PRO A 193 -18.38 9.15 3.01
C PRO A 193 -19.59 8.24 3.22
N LYS A 194 -20.15 7.66 2.15
CA LYS A 194 -21.30 6.74 2.27
C LYS A 194 -20.92 5.39 2.89
N ILE A 195 -19.74 4.86 2.60
CA ILE A 195 -19.30 3.54 3.06
C ILE A 195 -18.66 3.62 4.43
N LEU A 196 -17.69 4.53 4.59
CA LEU A 196 -16.93 4.68 5.84
C LEU A 196 -17.76 5.42 6.91
N GLY A 197 -18.65 6.34 6.49
CA GLY A 197 -19.45 7.16 7.39
C GLY A 197 -18.55 7.85 8.42
N GLU A 198 -19.11 8.00 9.64
CA GLU A 198 -18.37 8.51 10.81
C GLU A 198 -17.70 7.39 11.62
N SER A 199 -17.29 6.30 10.96
CA SER A 199 -16.80 5.09 11.64
C SER A 199 -15.67 5.35 12.63
N THR A 200 -14.83 6.34 12.41
CA THR A 200 -13.74 6.73 13.33
C THR A 200 -14.06 7.97 14.18
N GLY A 201 -15.05 8.77 13.79
CA GLY A 201 -15.39 10.04 14.46
C GLY A 201 -14.26 11.09 14.42
N LEU A 202 -13.29 10.93 13.53
CA LEU A 202 -12.14 11.84 13.37
C LEU A 202 -12.41 12.90 12.31
N SER A 203 -11.94 14.13 12.57
CA SER A 203 -11.87 15.15 11.53
C SER A 203 -10.74 14.83 10.54
N PRO A 204 -10.78 15.36 9.29
CA PRO A 204 -9.77 15.11 8.26
C PRO A 204 -8.33 15.37 8.74
N PHE A 205 -8.13 16.40 9.55
CA PHE A 205 -6.82 16.70 10.15
C PHE A 205 -6.28 15.52 10.98
N TRP A 206 -7.11 14.96 11.86
CA TRP A 206 -6.72 13.84 12.71
C TRP A 206 -6.48 12.56 11.93
N VAL A 207 -7.17 12.38 10.80
CA VAL A 207 -6.94 11.24 9.92
C VAL A 207 -5.55 11.33 9.26
N VAL A 208 -5.20 12.51 8.71
CA VAL A 208 -3.86 12.75 8.14
C VAL A 208 -2.78 12.57 9.21
N PHE A 209 -2.96 13.15 10.39
CA PHE A 209 -2.05 13.00 11.51
C PHE A 209 -1.84 11.53 11.89
N ALA A 210 -2.93 10.75 12.00
CA ALA A 210 -2.89 9.33 12.33
C ALA A 210 -2.12 8.50 11.31
N ILE A 211 -2.24 8.84 10.02
CA ILE A 211 -1.52 8.17 8.93
C ILE A 211 -0.01 8.42 9.06
N PHE A 212 0.40 9.69 9.22
CA PHE A 212 1.82 10.03 9.36
C PHE A 212 2.44 9.42 10.62
N LEU A 213 1.74 9.51 11.74
CA LEU A 213 2.19 8.92 13.01
C LEU A 213 2.26 7.38 12.89
N GLY A 214 1.22 6.76 12.33
CA GLY A 214 1.17 5.33 12.10
C GLY A 214 2.31 4.84 11.21
N ASN A 215 2.54 5.53 10.09
CA ASN A 215 3.65 5.22 9.18
C ASN A 215 5.01 5.34 9.88
N GLY A 216 5.22 6.36 10.67
CA GLY A 216 6.48 6.56 11.39
C GLY A 216 6.77 5.48 12.45
N LEU A 217 5.72 4.91 13.05
CA LEU A 217 5.85 3.88 14.09
C LEU A 217 5.87 2.45 13.54
N PHE A 218 5.06 2.15 12.53
CA PHE A 218 4.79 0.80 12.05
C PHE A 218 4.94 0.64 10.53
N GLY A 219 5.48 1.64 9.83
CA GLY A 219 5.67 1.62 8.38
C GLY A 219 4.34 1.44 7.62
N VAL A 220 4.36 0.65 6.55
CA VAL A 220 3.19 0.44 5.67
C VAL A 220 1.96 -0.08 6.42
N VAL A 221 2.15 -0.95 7.41
CA VAL A 221 1.05 -1.44 8.25
C VAL A 221 0.42 -0.28 9.03
N GLY A 222 1.24 0.63 9.52
CA GLY A 222 0.79 1.83 10.23
C GLY A 222 -0.02 2.81 9.38
N LEU A 223 0.20 2.85 8.06
CA LEU A 223 -0.65 3.64 7.14
C LEU A 223 -2.12 3.19 7.20
N PHE A 224 -2.33 1.89 7.37
CA PHE A 224 -3.67 1.31 7.39
C PHE A 224 -4.29 1.32 8.80
N ILE A 225 -3.58 0.79 9.82
CA ILE A 225 -4.12 0.65 11.18
C ILE A 225 -4.03 1.94 12.01
N GLY A 226 -3.24 2.92 11.59
CA GLY A 226 -3.04 4.18 12.30
C GLY A 226 -4.33 4.95 12.51
N VAL A 227 -5.19 5.01 11.48
CA VAL A 227 -6.45 5.75 11.53
C VAL A 227 -7.42 5.19 12.58
N PRO A 228 -7.77 3.90 12.58
CA PRO A 228 -8.66 3.37 13.63
C PRO A 228 -7.99 3.38 15.01
N THR A 229 -6.67 3.19 15.11
CA THR A 229 -5.95 3.28 16.38
C THR A 229 -6.08 4.69 16.97
N TRP A 230 -5.84 5.73 16.15
CA TRP A 230 -6.02 7.11 16.60
C TRP A 230 -7.48 7.43 16.92
N GLY A 231 -8.42 6.84 16.19
CA GLY A 231 -9.86 6.94 16.51
C GLY A 231 -10.17 6.46 17.93
N VAL A 232 -9.61 5.33 18.34
CA VAL A 232 -9.74 4.82 19.72
C VAL A 232 -9.08 5.75 20.73
N VAL A 233 -7.86 6.22 20.47
CA VAL A 233 -7.16 7.18 21.35
C VAL A 233 -7.98 8.46 21.51
N TYR A 234 -8.49 9.01 20.42
CA TYR A 234 -9.34 10.21 20.43
C TYR A 234 -10.63 9.99 21.23
N TYR A 235 -11.27 8.83 21.05
CA TYR A 235 -12.45 8.44 21.85
C TYR A 235 -12.13 8.41 23.35
N LEU A 236 -11.00 7.83 23.73
CA LEU A 236 -10.58 7.75 25.14
C LEU A 236 -10.33 9.14 25.74
N ILE A 237 -9.65 10.00 25.00
CA ILE A 237 -9.40 11.41 25.42
C ILE A 237 -10.73 12.15 25.60
N LYS A 238 -11.63 12.08 24.62
CA LYS A 238 -12.94 12.72 24.66
C LYS A 238 -13.77 12.22 25.86
N ARG A 239 -13.76 10.93 26.10
CA ARG A 239 -14.45 10.31 27.24
C ARG A 239 -13.91 10.79 28.58
N TYR A 240 -12.56 10.85 28.71
CA TYR A 240 -11.89 11.35 29.91
C TYR A 240 -12.19 12.82 30.19
N VAL A 241 -12.10 13.65 29.18
CA VAL A 241 -12.40 15.08 29.27
C VAL A 241 -13.85 15.30 29.69
N ASN A 242 -14.81 14.64 29.05
CA ASN A 242 -16.23 14.75 29.40
C ASN A 242 -16.52 14.29 30.85
N TYR A 243 -15.85 13.23 31.32
CA TYR A 243 -15.95 12.81 32.70
C TYR A 243 -15.45 13.85 33.69
N ARG A 244 -14.32 14.50 33.37
CA ARG A 244 -13.72 15.55 34.22
C ARG A 244 -14.55 16.83 34.25
N VAL A 245 -15.14 17.21 33.13
CA VAL A 245 -16.02 18.40 33.04
C VAL A 245 -17.27 18.20 33.88
N ARG A 246 -17.98 17.06 33.68
CA ARG A 246 -19.19 16.72 34.50
C ARG A 246 -18.95 16.62 36.01
N LYS A 247 -17.72 16.40 36.43
CA LYS A 247 -17.37 16.36 37.86
C LYS A 247 -17.13 17.76 38.45
N LYS A 248 -17.00 18.76 37.59
CA LYS A 248 -16.78 20.17 38.00
C LYS A 248 -18.09 20.99 38.03
N GLU A 249 -19.11 20.49 37.33
CA GLU A 249 -20.50 20.97 37.40
C GLU A 249 -21.21 20.31 38.60
#